data_b3cc9ee4a35f3d30f86d76e3ca21c0cc
#
_entry.id   b3cc9ee4a35f3d30f86d76e3ca21c0cc
#
_cell.length_a   1.000
_cell.length_b   1.000
_cell.length_c   1.000
_cell.angle_alpha   90.00
_cell.angle_beta   90.00
_cell.angle_gamma   90.00
#
_symmetry.space_group_name_H-M   'P 1'
#
loop_
_entity.id
_entity.type
_entity.pdbx_description
1 polymer ?
#
loop_
_entity_poly.entity_id
_entity_poly.type
_entity_poly.pdbx_seq_one_letter_code
_entity_poly.pdbx_strand_id
1 'polypeptide(L)'
;TDKAKNCPVQVLQAGAVTKGLKGEEMTDFDALLAAGAPCLTDDGINLTSAGLCRRAMVEAAKRDVILSFHEEEPSLVPSPGVNYGSEAAKKFGVPGAMAAAETSMIARDIALALDTGARVLFQHVSSGQSAALIRAGKALGAKIYAEVTPHHLSLTEDDVPAHGTCARMNPPLRREADRQALIEALADGTIDMIATDHAPHTAEEKARDFAKAPSGITGLETAFSVCNTYLVKTGRLTPMQLLEKMSKNPAEVYGLTGRAVREGNYARLVLLDWDSEKIYSKYRSEE
;
A
#
# COMPACT_ATOMS: atom_id res chain seq x y z
N THR A 1 3.06 13.17 -16.46
CA THR A 1 1.77 13.69 -16.98
C THR A 1 1.77 15.22 -16.94
N ASP A 2 0.94 15.89 -17.77
CA ASP A 2 0.89 17.35 -17.77
C ASP A 2 0.37 17.92 -16.45
N LYS A 3 -0.53 17.22 -15.79
CA LYS A 3 -1.01 17.59 -14.43
C LYS A 3 0.11 17.57 -13.40
N ALA A 4 1.03 16.64 -13.45
CA ALA A 4 2.16 16.55 -12.52
C ALA A 4 3.13 17.73 -12.62
N LYS A 5 3.24 18.36 -13.77
CA LYS A 5 4.13 19.51 -13.99
C LYS A 5 3.77 20.76 -13.15
N ASN A 6 2.51 20.88 -12.76
CA ASN A 6 1.98 22.02 -11.99
C ASN A 6 1.86 21.73 -10.49
N CYS A 7 2.30 20.54 -10.03
CA CYS A 7 2.27 20.22 -8.61
C CYS A 7 3.44 20.87 -7.88
N PRO A 8 3.23 21.36 -6.64
CA PRO A 8 4.31 21.96 -5.83
C PRO A 8 5.33 20.91 -5.35
N VAL A 9 5.01 19.64 -5.51
CA VAL A 9 5.87 18.50 -5.19
C VAL A 9 6.13 17.67 -6.44
N GLN A 10 7.23 16.92 -6.45
CA GLN A 10 7.50 15.99 -7.55
C GLN A 10 6.54 14.81 -7.49
N VAL A 11 5.77 14.64 -8.56
CA VAL A 11 4.89 13.48 -8.76
C VAL A 11 5.53 12.55 -9.78
N LEU A 12 5.68 11.29 -9.43
CA LEU A 12 6.16 10.23 -10.29
C LEU A 12 5.00 9.27 -10.59
N GLN A 13 4.89 8.85 -11.85
CA GLN A 13 3.81 7.97 -12.31
C GLN A 13 4.36 6.57 -12.50
N ALA A 14 3.78 5.57 -11.84
CA ALA A 14 4.04 4.17 -12.11
C ALA A 14 3.57 3.79 -13.52
N GLY A 15 4.29 2.89 -14.18
CA GLY A 15 3.88 2.30 -15.44
C GLY A 15 3.02 1.05 -15.22
N ALA A 16 2.18 0.68 -16.19
CA ALA A 16 1.40 -0.54 -16.14
C ALA A 16 2.27 -1.77 -16.48
N VAL A 17 2.07 -2.89 -15.78
CA VAL A 17 2.68 -4.19 -16.12
C VAL A 17 2.01 -4.76 -17.37
N THR A 18 0.67 -4.67 -17.44
CA THR A 18 -0.08 -5.20 -18.57
C THR A 18 -0.83 -4.12 -19.34
N LYS A 19 -1.04 -4.34 -20.64
CA LYS A 19 -1.75 -3.42 -21.53
C LYS A 19 -3.20 -3.22 -21.07
N GLY A 20 -3.53 -1.97 -20.77
CA GLY A 20 -4.86 -1.60 -20.31
C GLY A 20 -5.25 -2.21 -18.96
N LEU A 21 -4.27 -2.65 -18.15
CA LEU A 21 -4.49 -3.27 -16.83
C LEU A 21 -5.40 -4.51 -16.92
N LYS A 22 -5.21 -5.36 -17.94
CA LYS A 22 -6.09 -6.52 -18.18
C LYS A 22 -5.53 -7.84 -17.64
N GLY A 23 -4.28 -7.86 -17.17
CA GLY A 23 -3.64 -9.09 -16.70
C GLY A 23 -3.38 -10.12 -17.80
N GLU A 24 -3.30 -9.71 -19.09
CA GLU A 24 -3.20 -10.61 -20.24
C GLU A 24 -1.88 -10.45 -20.99
N GLU A 25 -1.58 -9.26 -21.48
CA GLU A 25 -0.43 -8.96 -22.32
C GLU A 25 0.47 -7.90 -21.67
N MET A 26 1.77 -8.18 -21.59
CA MET A 26 2.74 -7.25 -20.99
C MET A 26 2.89 -5.98 -21.84
N THR A 27 3.15 -4.88 -21.16
CA THR A 27 3.54 -3.60 -21.78
C THR A 27 5.00 -3.64 -22.25
N ASP A 28 5.41 -2.58 -22.94
CA ASP A 28 6.82 -2.33 -23.26
C ASP A 28 7.48 -1.64 -22.04
N PHE A 29 8.19 -2.40 -21.22
CA PHE A 29 8.86 -1.91 -20.01
C PHE A 29 9.94 -0.88 -20.34
N ASP A 30 10.68 -1.04 -21.43
CA ASP A 30 11.74 -0.10 -21.81
C ASP A 30 11.15 1.26 -22.17
N ALA A 31 10.04 1.30 -22.89
CA ALA A 31 9.33 2.53 -23.22
C ALA A 31 8.79 3.25 -21.96
N LEU A 32 8.24 2.50 -20.98
CA LEU A 32 7.73 3.06 -19.74
C LEU A 32 8.85 3.63 -18.84
N LEU A 33 9.97 2.92 -18.74
CA LEU A 33 11.14 3.37 -17.98
C LEU A 33 11.78 4.60 -18.64
N ALA A 34 11.89 4.63 -19.97
CA ALA A 34 12.36 5.80 -20.72
C ALA A 34 11.44 7.02 -20.54
N ALA A 35 10.13 6.79 -20.31
CA ALA A 35 9.18 7.84 -19.97
C ALA A 35 9.26 8.31 -18.49
N GLY A 36 10.12 7.68 -17.67
CA GLY A 36 10.41 8.06 -16.30
C GLY A 36 9.57 7.35 -15.23
N ALA A 37 8.96 6.21 -15.54
CA ALA A 37 8.26 5.40 -14.55
C ALA A 37 9.28 4.82 -13.53
N PRO A 38 9.12 5.03 -12.22
CA PRO A 38 10.03 4.51 -11.21
C PRO A 38 9.78 3.04 -10.86
N CYS A 39 8.60 2.54 -11.17
CA CYS A 39 8.16 1.17 -10.93
C CYS A 39 7.05 0.80 -11.92
N LEU A 40 6.68 -0.48 -11.91
CA LEU A 40 5.57 -0.99 -12.71
C LEU A 40 4.53 -1.67 -11.81
N THR A 41 3.24 -1.43 -12.09
CA THR A 41 2.11 -1.96 -11.32
C THR A 41 0.88 -2.11 -12.18
N ASP A 42 0.04 -3.07 -11.88
CA ASP A 42 -1.35 -3.13 -12.35
C ASP A 42 -2.31 -2.92 -11.15
N ASP A 43 -1.98 -1.95 -10.30
CA ASP A 43 -2.69 -1.66 -9.06
C ASP A 43 -4.22 -1.75 -9.20
N GLY A 44 -4.84 -2.47 -8.25
CA GLY A 44 -6.26 -2.81 -8.28
C GLY A 44 -6.64 -3.96 -9.22
N ILE A 45 -5.72 -4.43 -10.10
CA ILE A 45 -5.90 -5.62 -10.94
C ILE A 45 -4.80 -6.64 -10.64
N ASN A 46 -5.22 -7.82 -10.24
CA ASN A 46 -4.29 -8.86 -9.82
C ASN A 46 -3.72 -9.63 -11.01
N LEU A 47 -2.42 -9.88 -11.00
CA LEU A 47 -1.80 -10.81 -11.95
C LEU A 47 -2.08 -12.26 -11.51
N THR A 48 -3.30 -12.75 -11.74
CA THR A 48 -3.74 -14.10 -11.32
C THR A 48 -2.97 -15.22 -12.00
N SER A 49 -2.52 -15.02 -13.25
CA SER A 49 -1.69 -15.97 -13.96
C SER A 49 -0.26 -15.99 -13.42
N ALA A 50 0.12 -17.03 -12.67
CA ALA A 50 1.49 -17.22 -12.19
C ALA A 50 2.53 -17.22 -13.32
N GLY A 51 2.18 -17.77 -14.50
CA GLY A 51 3.05 -17.78 -15.68
C GLY A 51 3.29 -16.38 -16.24
N LEU A 52 2.28 -15.52 -16.26
CA LEU A 52 2.42 -14.12 -16.70
C LEU A 52 3.23 -13.33 -15.66
N CYS A 53 2.88 -13.47 -14.38
CA CYS A 53 3.59 -12.82 -13.27
C CYS A 53 5.09 -13.17 -13.30
N ARG A 54 5.45 -14.46 -13.46
CA ARG A 54 6.82 -14.89 -13.57
C ARG A 54 7.54 -14.25 -14.79
N ARG A 55 6.89 -14.17 -15.95
CA ARG A 55 7.48 -13.50 -17.12
C ARG A 55 7.73 -12.01 -16.86
N ALA A 56 6.77 -11.33 -16.24
CA ALA A 56 6.92 -9.93 -15.83
C ALA A 56 8.11 -9.76 -14.88
N MET A 57 8.24 -10.64 -13.88
CA MET A 57 9.35 -10.64 -12.93
C MET A 57 10.71 -10.87 -13.63
N VAL A 58 10.80 -11.80 -14.57
CA VAL A 58 12.04 -12.01 -15.37
C VAL A 58 12.42 -10.75 -16.15
N GLU A 59 11.46 -10.11 -16.80
CA GLU A 59 11.71 -8.88 -17.56
C GLU A 59 12.07 -7.69 -16.65
N ALA A 60 11.43 -7.59 -15.49
CA ALA A 60 11.74 -6.58 -14.50
C ALA A 60 13.15 -6.77 -13.89
N ALA A 61 13.54 -8.01 -13.59
CA ALA A 61 14.86 -8.34 -13.05
C ALA A 61 16.00 -7.94 -14.00
N LYS A 62 15.82 -8.11 -15.32
CA LYS A 62 16.81 -7.69 -16.35
C LYS A 62 17.06 -6.19 -16.35
N ARG A 63 16.09 -5.39 -15.90
CA ARG A 63 16.10 -3.91 -15.91
C ARG A 63 16.30 -3.30 -14.53
N ASP A 64 16.44 -4.13 -13.51
CA ASP A 64 16.47 -3.74 -12.08
C ASP A 64 15.30 -2.82 -11.70
N VAL A 65 14.13 -2.99 -12.33
CA VAL A 65 12.91 -2.25 -12.00
C VAL A 65 12.10 -3.02 -10.98
N ILE A 66 11.47 -2.28 -10.04
CA ILE A 66 10.59 -2.87 -9.04
C ILE A 66 9.19 -3.09 -9.62
N LEU A 67 8.61 -4.26 -9.36
CA LEU A 67 7.20 -4.55 -9.56
C LEU A 67 6.46 -4.32 -8.26
N SER A 68 5.38 -3.55 -8.29
CA SER A 68 4.56 -3.22 -7.14
C SER A 68 3.17 -3.84 -7.32
N PHE A 69 2.77 -4.74 -6.43
CA PHE A 69 1.58 -5.57 -6.60
C PHE A 69 0.56 -5.35 -5.49
N HIS A 70 -0.69 -5.16 -5.92
CA HIS A 70 -1.87 -5.34 -5.11
C HIS A 70 -2.16 -6.84 -5.06
N GLU A 71 -2.05 -7.45 -3.89
CA GLU A 71 -2.13 -8.89 -3.72
C GLU A 71 -3.51 -9.33 -3.24
N GLU A 72 -4.33 -9.76 -4.17
CA GLU A 72 -5.68 -10.22 -3.85
C GLU A 72 -6.12 -11.31 -4.82
N GLU A 73 -6.30 -12.55 -4.34
CA GLU A 73 -6.88 -13.64 -5.13
C GLU A 73 -8.40 -13.43 -5.26
N PRO A 74 -8.92 -13.10 -6.46
CA PRO A 74 -10.31 -12.69 -6.62
C PRO A 74 -11.33 -13.74 -6.18
N SER A 75 -11.01 -15.03 -6.31
CA SER A 75 -11.89 -16.14 -5.92
C SER A 75 -12.12 -16.22 -4.41
N LEU A 76 -11.27 -15.57 -3.60
CA LEU A 76 -11.36 -15.50 -2.15
C LEU A 76 -11.91 -14.14 -1.65
N VAL A 77 -12.45 -13.33 -2.55
CA VAL A 77 -13.07 -12.03 -2.27
C VAL A 77 -14.52 -12.01 -2.74
N PRO A 78 -15.42 -12.72 -2.04
CA PRO A 78 -16.85 -12.71 -2.40
C PRO A 78 -17.46 -11.30 -2.37
N SER A 79 -16.93 -10.41 -1.51
CA SER A 79 -17.29 -8.99 -1.47
C SER A 79 -16.13 -8.20 -0.88
N PRO A 80 -15.61 -7.16 -1.58
CA PRO A 80 -14.54 -6.32 -1.05
C PRO A 80 -15.05 -5.36 0.03
N GLY A 81 -14.10 -4.77 0.77
CA GLY A 81 -14.33 -3.61 1.64
C GLY A 81 -14.61 -3.90 3.09
N VAL A 82 -14.76 -5.16 3.49
CA VAL A 82 -14.89 -5.58 4.88
C VAL A 82 -14.27 -6.96 5.08
N ASN A 83 -13.75 -7.22 6.28
CA ASN A 83 -13.15 -8.51 6.61
C ASN A 83 -14.19 -9.63 6.64
N TYR A 84 -13.84 -10.80 6.07
CA TYR A 84 -14.74 -11.94 5.99
C TYR A 84 -15.22 -12.39 7.38
N GLY A 85 -16.54 -12.54 7.51
CA GLY A 85 -17.18 -13.05 8.73
C GLY A 85 -17.16 -12.08 9.92
N SER A 86 -16.70 -10.82 9.73
CA SER A 86 -16.71 -9.79 10.78
C SER A 86 -18.13 -9.35 11.17
N GLU A 87 -18.26 -8.64 12.29
CA GLU A 87 -19.53 -8.02 12.69
C GLU A 87 -20.00 -6.96 11.67
N ALA A 88 -19.05 -6.27 11.03
CA ALA A 88 -19.35 -5.36 9.93
C ALA A 88 -19.95 -6.11 8.71
N ALA A 89 -19.38 -7.26 8.35
CA ALA A 89 -19.89 -8.09 7.28
C ALA A 89 -21.35 -8.53 7.55
N LYS A 90 -21.64 -8.94 8.76
CA LYS A 90 -23.00 -9.30 9.21
C LYS A 90 -23.95 -8.09 9.18
N LYS A 91 -23.51 -6.94 9.73
CA LYS A 91 -24.30 -5.71 9.78
C LYS A 91 -24.71 -5.22 8.39
N PHE A 92 -23.82 -5.28 7.42
CA PHE A 92 -24.06 -4.79 6.06
C PHE A 92 -24.56 -5.87 5.09
N GLY A 93 -24.72 -7.11 5.57
CA GLY A 93 -25.24 -8.21 4.75
C GLY A 93 -24.33 -8.61 3.59
N VAL A 94 -23.03 -8.50 3.77
CA VAL A 94 -22.02 -8.87 2.76
C VAL A 94 -21.07 -9.92 3.32
N PRO A 95 -20.55 -10.87 2.51
CA PRO A 95 -19.65 -11.92 3.02
C PRO A 95 -18.28 -11.41 3.44
N GLY A 96 -17.75 -10.37 2.77
CA GLY A 96 -16.42 -9.82 3.03
C GLY A 96 -15.29 -10.51 2.26
N ALA A 97 -14.06 -10.01 2.43
CA ALA A 97 -12.84 -10.49 1.79
C ALA A 97 -11.96 -11.27 2.80
N MET A 98 -11.57 -12.47 2.41
CA MET A 98 -10.73 -13.35 3.25
C MET A 98 -9.29 -12.81 3.31
N ALA A 99 -8.62 -12.94 4.46
CA ALA A 99 -7.19 -12.67 4.55
C ALA A 99 -6.37 -13.61 3.64
N ALA A 100 -6.87 -14.81 3.39
CA ALA A 100 -6.27 -15.77 2.48
C ALA A 100 -6.16 -15.26 1.03
N ALA A 101 -7.00 -14.30 0.61
CA ALA A 101 -6.87 -13.67 -0.70
C ALA A 101 -5.50 -12.97 -0.85
N GLU A 102 -5.08 -12.24 0.17
CA GLU A 102 -3.79 -11.57 0.21
C GLU A 102 -2.63 -12.56 0.44
N THR A 103 -2.74 -13.41 1.45
CA THR A 103 -1.64 -14.30 1.84
C THR A 103 -1.28 -15.33 0.78
N SER A 104 -2.25 -15.85 0.02
CA SER A 104 -1.98 -16.83 -1.04
C SER A 104 -1.22 -16.23 -2.21
N MET A 105 -1.55 -14.99 -2.60
CA MET A 105 -0.85 -14.29 -3.66
C MET A 105 0.57 -13.90 -3.22
N ILE A 106 0.74 -13.33 -2.04
CA ILE A 106 2.05 -13.02 -1.46
C ILE A 106 2.93 -14.28 -1.39
N ALA A 107 2.42 -15.42 -0.93
CA ALA A 107 3.19 -16.65 -0.86
C ALA A 107 3.66 -17.11 -2.25
N ARG A 108 2.77 -17.06 -3.27
CA ARG A 108 3.11 -17.35 -4.66
C ARG A 108 4.21 -16.44 -5.15
N ASP A 109 4.08 -15.13 -4.92
CA ASP A 109 4.97 -14.14 -5.52
C ASP A 109 6.31 -14.05 -4.80
N ILE A 110 6.40 -14.42 -3.52
CA ILE A 110 7.67 -14.69 -2.84
C ILE A 110 8.42 -15.84 -3.55
N ALA A 111 7.73 -16.95 -3.84
CA ALA A 111 8.35 -18.08 -4.54
C ALA A 111 8.85 -17.69 -5.95
N LEU A 112 8.07 -16.88 -6.68
CA LEU A 112 8.46 -16.38 -8.00
C LEU A 112 9.60 -15.35 -7.92
N ALA A 113 9.64 -14.50 -6.88
CA ALA A 113 10.73 -13.56 -6.66
C ALA A 113 12.06 -14.29 -6.36
N LEU A 114 12.00 -15.37 -5.58
CA LEU A 114 13.18 -16.23 -5.32
C LEU A 114 13.69 -16.91 -6.60
N ASP A 115 12.80 -17.39 -7.46
CA ASP A 115 13.15 -18.05 -8.73
C ASP A 115 13.75 -17.07 -9.74
N THR A 116 13.24 -15.85 -9.81
CA THR A 116 13.59 -14.86 -10.85
C THR A 116 14.63 -13.84 -10.43
N GLY A 117 14.84 -13.65 -9.13
CA GLY A 117 15.67 -12.59 -8.58
C GLY A 117 15.09 -11.19 -8.75
N ALA A 118 13.82 -11.07 -9.11
CA ALA A 118 13.13 -9.79 -9.28
C ALA A 118 12.95 -9.05 -7.95
N ARG A 119 12.89 -7.72 -8.05
CA ARG A 119 12.51 -6.84 -6.93
C ARG A 119 10.99 -6.68 -6.94
N VAL A 120 10.33 -7.07 -5.86
CA VAL A 120 8.87 -7.01 -5.72
C VAL A 120 8.49 -6.21 -4.48
N LEU A 121 7.51 -5.34 -4.61
CA LEU A 121 6.87 -4.62 -3.51
C LEU A 121 5.44 -5.12 -3.34
N PHE A 122 5.10 -5.55 -2.15
CA PHE A 122 3.73 -5.87 -1.74
C PHE A 122 3.06 -4.63 -1.18
N GLN A 123 2.03 -4.15 -1.89
CA GLN A 123 1.29 -2.93 -1.52
C GLN A 123 0.41 -3.20 -0.29
N HIS A 124 0.18 -2.14 0.51
CA HIS A 124 -0.83 -2.04 1.58
C HIS A 124 -1.14 -3.35 2.33
N VAL A 125 -0.12 -4.07 2.78
CA VAL A 125 -0.27 -5.33 3.53
C VAL A 125 -1.23 -5.15 4.69
N SER A 126 -2.22 -6.04 4.81
CA SER A 126 -3.31 -5.91 5.76
C SER A 126 -3.36 -6.99 6.85
N SER A 127 -2.72 -8.14 6.65
CA SER A 127 -2.82 -9.25 7.58
C SER A 127 -1.50 -9.63 8.26
N GLY A 128 -1.57 -10.11 9.50
CA GLY A 128 -0.41 -10.60 10.23
C GLY A 128 0.23 -11.84 9.60
N GLN A 129 -0.58 -12.67 8.93
CA GLN A 129 -0.07 -13.82 8.19
C GLN A 129 0.78 -13.40 7.00
N SER A 130 0.36 -12.36 6.27
CA SER A 130 1.14 -11.78 5.17
C SER A 130 2.49 -11.24 5.68
N ALA A 131 2.50 -10.53 6.79
CA ALA A 131 3.73 -10.04 7.41
C ALA A 131 4.67 -11.20 7.79
N ALA A 132 4.14 -12.31 8.32
CA ALA A 132 4.93 -13.49 8.63
C ALA A 132 5.54 -14.15 7.38
N LEU A 133 4.79 -14.24 6.28
CA LEU A 133 5.28 -14.76 4.99
C LEU A 133 6.37 -13.86 4.41
N ILE A 134 6.20 -12.54 4.45
CA ILE A 134 7.18 -11.56 3.98
C ILE A 134 8.48 -11.69 4.79
N ARG A 135 8.40 -11.82 6.12
CA ARG A 135 9.56 -12.05 6.98
C ARG A 135 10.30 -13.31 6.58
N ALA A 136 9.60 -14.42 6.36
CA ALA A 136 10.18 -15.68 5.91
C ALA A 136 10.81 -15.55 4.51
N GLY A 137 10.15 -14.89 3.57
CA GLY A 137 10.64 -14.63 2.22
C GLY A 137 11.95 -13.81 2.23
N LYS A 138 12.02 -12.76 3.04
CA LYS A 138 13.26 -11.98 3.25
C LYS A 138 14.38 -12.83 3.83
N ALA A 139 14.08 -13.66 4.81
CA ALA A 139 15.06 -14.58 5.40
C ALA A 139 15.59 -15.62 4.41
N LEU A 140 14.79 -16.02 3.41
CA LEU A 140 15.19 -16.89 2.31
C LEU A 140 15.98 -16.16 1.21
N GLY A 141 16.14 -14.84 1.30
CA GLY A 141 16.89 -14.03 0.35
C GLY A 141 16.08 -13.47 -0.82
N ALA A 142 14.74 -13.51 -0.77
CA ALA A 142 13.91 -12.83 -1.76
C ALA A 142 14.12 -11.31 -1.70
N LYS A 143 14.24 -10.68 -2.87
CA LYS A 143 14.35 -9.21 -2.99
C LYS A 143 12.97 -8.57 -2.92
N ILE A 144 12.33 -8.70 -1.78
CA ILE A 144 10.96 -8.24 -1.56
C ILE A 144 10.91 -7.08 -0.57
N TYR A 145 9.98 -6.21 -0.79
CA TYR A 145 9.64 -5.06 0.03
C TYR A 145 8.15 -5.10 0.35
N ALA A 146 7.73 -4.36 1.38
CA ALA A 146 6.34 -4.27 1.75
C ALA A 146 5.99 -2.88 2.28
N GLU A 147 4.76 -2.47 2.06
CA GLU A 147 4.22 -1.26 2.62
C GLU A 147 2.94 -1.53 3.43
N VAL A 148 2.65 -0.64 4.37
CA VAL A 148 1.45 -0.66 5.18
C VAL A 148 0.84 0.73 5.19
N THR A 149 -0.47 0.84 5.33
CA THR A 149 -1.15 2.13 5.32
C THR A 149 -1.38 2.67 6.74
N PRO A 150 -1.52 4.00 6.91
CA PRO A 150 -1.88 4.60 8.19
C PRO A 150 -3.19 4.04 8.75
N HIS A 151 -4.17 3.75 7.89
CA HIS A 151 -5.45 3.21 8.34
C HIS A 151 -5.36 1.76 8.84
N HIS A 152 -4.53 0.89 8.24
CA HIS A 152 -4.28 -0.45 8.77
C HIS A 152 -3.45 -0.46 10.07
N LEU A 153 -2.74 0.64 10.38
CA LEU A 153 -2.00 0.81 11.62
C LEU A 153 -2.83 1.41 12.75
N SER A 154 -3.96 2.06 12.44
CA SER A 154 -4.76 2.82 13.40
C SER A 154 -6.18 2.29 13.63
N LEU A 155 -6.76 1.63 12.64
CA LEU A 155 -8.13 1.14 12.64
C LEU A 155 -8.20 -0.38 12.54
N THR A 156 -9.35 -0.95 12.92
CA THR A 156 -9.64 -2.38 12.85
C THR A 156 -11.01 -2.64 12.22
N GLU A 157 -11.36 -3.90 12.01
CA GLU A 157 -12.69 -4.30 11.54
C GLU A 157 -13.81 -3.82 12.48
N ASP A 158 -13.51 -3.59 13.77
CA ASP A 158 -14.47 -3.14 14.78
C ASP A 158 -14.87 -1.67 14.61
N ASP A 159 -14.09 -0.88 13.87
CA ASP A 159 -14.39 0.53 13.55
C ASP A 159 -15.39 0.64 12.39
N VAL A 160 -15.45 -0.36 11.51
CA VAL A 160 -16.28 -0.33 10.30
C VAL A 160 -17.78 -0.16 10.60
N PRO A 161 -18.37 -0.81 11.61
CA PRO A 161 -19.78 -0.63 11.93
C PRO A 161 -20.17 0.82 12.30
N ALA A 162 -19.26 1.58 12.91
CA ALA A 162 -19.50 2.98 13.28
C ALA A 162 -19.34 3.95 12.11
N HIS A 163 -18.36 3.69 11.22
CA HIS A 163 -17.99 4.59 10.13
C HIS A 163 -18.62 4.22 8.77
N GLY A 164 -19.22 3.03 8.66
CA GLY A 164 -19.93 2.60 7.45
C GLY A 164 -19.03 2.62 6.21
N THR A 165 -19.53 3.19 5.13
CA THR A 165 -18.84 3.25 3.84
C THR A 165 -17.55 4.08 3.87
N CYS A 166 -17.39 5.03 4.81
CA CYS A 166 -16.15 5.78 5.01
C CYS A 166 -14.99 4.88 5.46
N ALA A 167 -15.30 3.74 6.11
CA ALA A 167 -14.32 2.71 6.48
C ALA A 167 -14.31 1.50 5.51
N ARG A 168 -14.95 1.65 4.33
CA ARG A 168 -14.91 0.65 3.29
C ARG A 168 -13.68 0.87 2.41
N MET A 169 -12.70 -0.03 2.50
CA MET A 169 -11.45 0.01 1.75
C MET A 169 -10.98 -1.39 1.35
N ASN A 170 -10.07 -1.49 0.40
CA ASN A 170 -9.53 -2.75 -0.08
C ASN A 170 -8.00 -2.68 -0.22
N PRO A 171 -7.26 -3.55 0.50
CA PRO A 171 -7.74 -4.61 1.40
C PRO A 171 -8.50 -4.05 2.61
N PRO A 172 -9.43 -4.85 3.19
CA PRO A 172 -10.24 -4.36 4.31
C PRO A 172 -9.44 -4.24 5.60
N LEU A 173 -9.97 -3.43 6.53
CA LEU A 173 -9.50 -3.43 7.91
C LEU A 173 -9.67 -4.82 8.52
N ARG A 174 -8.63 -5.30 9.18
CA ARG A 174 -8.57 -6.63 9.79
C ARG A 174 -8.74 -6.54 11.31
N ARG A 175 -8.55 -7.67 11.98
CA ARG A 175 -8.64 -7.80 13.44
C ARG A 175 -7.53 -7.02 14.15
N GLU A 176 -7.74 -6.75 15.42
CA GLU A 176 -6.73 -6.12 16.27
C GLU A 176 -5.41 -6.92 16.28
N ALA A 177 -5.47 -8.25 16.27
CA ALA A 177 -4.27 -9.08 16.19
C ALA A 177 -3.46 -8.85 14.90
N ASP A 178 -4.13 -8.64 13.77
CA ASP A 178 -3.48 -8.28 12.51
C ASP A 178 -2.83 -6.90 12.60
N ARG A 179 -3.56 -5.90 13.12
CA ARG A 179 -3.03 -4.55 13.34
C ARG A 179 -1.77 -4.56 14.20
N GLN A 180 -1.75 -5.30 15.30
CA GLN A 180 -0.57 -5.42 16.16
C GLN A 180 0.59 -6.09 15.43
N ALA A 181 0.33 -7.17 14.68
CA ALA A 181 1.36 -7.85 13.90
C ALA A 181 1.97 -6.95 12.81
N LEU A 182 1.16 -6.07 12.18
CA LEU A 182 1.64 -5.08 11.22
C LEU A 182 2.53 -4.01 11.87
N ILE A 183 2.15 -3.53 13.05
CA ILE A 183 2.97 -2.56 13.83
C ILE A 183 4.32 -3.20 14.20
N GLU A 184 4.33 -4.44 14.67
CA GLU A 184 5.56 -5.18 14.98
C GLU A 184 6.42 -5.38 13.74
N ALA A 185 5.81 -5.79 12.62
CA ALA A 185 6.51 -5.98 11.35
C ALA A 185 7.09 -4.66 10.78
N LEU A 186 6.43 -3.53 11.01
CA LEU A 186 6.94 -2.22 10.64
C LEU A 186 8.14 -1.83 11.54
N ALA A 187 8.06 -2.12 12.84
CA ALA A 187 9.12 -1.79 13.79
C ALA A 187 10.39 -2.63 13.58
N ASP A 188 10.25 -3.93 13.28
CA ASP A 188 11.38 -4.84 13.08
C ASP A 188 11.97 -4.79 11.65
N GLY A 189 11.38 -4.04 10.73
CA GLY A 189 11.86 -3.89 9.36
C GLY A 189 11.35 -4.95 8.38
N THR A 190 10.45 -5.83 8.78
CA THR A 190 9.75 -6.75 7.88
C THR A 190 8.92 -5.97 6.87
N ILE A 191 8.21 -4.93 7.32
CA ILE A 191 7.55 -3.93 6.47
C ILE A 191 8.48 -2.72 6.34
N ASP A 192 8.76 -2.33 5.11
CA ASP A 192 9.80 -1.36 4.78
C ASP A 192 9.32 0.08 4.90
N MET A 193 8.06 0.36 4.54
CA MET A 193 7.57 1.72 4.41
C MET A 193 6.08 1.87 4.71
N ILE A 194 5.67 3.13 4.84
CA ILE A 194 4.27 3.54 4.98
C ILE A 194 3.84 4.24 3.70
N ALA A 195 2.76 3.75 3.09
CA ALA A 195 2.10 4.36 1.94
C ALA A 195 0.64 4.65 2.28
N THR A 196 0.06 5.70 1.73
CA THR A 196 -1.26 6.16 2.15
C THR A 196 -2.42 5.39 1.56
N ASP A 197 -2.24 4.82 0.38
CA ASP A 197 -3.34 4.31 -0.44
C ASP A 197 -4.48 5.34 -0.54
N HIS A 198 -4.11 6.59 -0.87
CA HIS A 198 -5.03 7.72 -0.91
C HIS A 198 -6.00 7.60 -2.09
N ALA A 199 -7.22 7.16 -1.80
CA ALA A 199 -8.28 6.93 -2.78
C ALA A 199 -9.57 7.69 -2.39
N PRO A 200 -9.64 9.00 -2.67
CA PRO A 200 -10.80 9.82 -2.36
C PRO A 200 -12.00 9.47 -3.25
N HIS A 201 -13.19 9.53 -2.66
CA HIS A 201 -14.47 9.39 -3.34
C HIS A 201 -15.42 10.47 -2.86
N THR A 202 -16.34 10.85 -3.73
CA THR A 202 -17.33 11.89 -3.39
C THR A 202 -18.26 11.45 -2.26
N ALA A 203 -18.82 12.42 -1.54
CA ALA A 203 -19.81 12.14 -0.49
C ALA A 203 -21.01 11.36 -1.03
N GLU A 204 -21.44 11.65 -2.27
CA GLU A 204 -22.54 10.94 -2.95
C GLU A 204 -22.19 9.46 -3.21
N GLU A 205 -20.96 9.17 -3.64
CA GLU A 205 -20.49 7.80 -3.85
C GLU A 205 -20.42 7.03 -2.54
N LYS A 206 -19.93 7.66 -1.48
CA LYS A 206 -19.87 7.08 -0.14
C LYS A 206 -21.23 6.97 0.56
N ALA A 207 -22.23 7.75 0.16
CA ALA A 207 -23.59 7.64 0.68
C ALA A 207 -24.40 6.45 0.11
N ARG A 208 -23.86 5.70 -0.86
CA ARG A 208 -24.53 4.51 -1.43
C ARG A 208 -24.58 3.38 -0.40
N ASP A 209 -25.45 2.37 -0.70
CA ASP A 209 -25.46 1.11 0.05
C ASP A 209 -24.04 0.55 0.18
N PHE A 210 -23.72 -0.04 1.33
CA PHE A 210 -22.35 -0.53 1.62
C PHE A 210 -21.80 -1.44 0.51
N ALA A 211 -22.62 -2.34 -0.03
CA ALA A 211 -22.21 -3.25 -1.11
C ALA A 211 -21.88 -2.55 -2.44
N LYS A 212 -22.41 -1.34 -2.66
CA LYS A 212 -22.29 -0.58 -3.92
C LYS A 212 -21.35 0.61 -3.82
N ALA A 213 -21.04 1.07 -2.62
CA ALA A 213 -20.11 2.17 -2.41
C ALA A 213 -18.70 1.76 -2.86
N PRO A 214 -17.92 2.68 -3.43
CA PRO A 214 -16.53 2.39 -3.79
C PRO A 214 -15.67 2.17 -2.55
N SER A 215 -14.64 1.33 -2.67
CA SER A 215 -13.60 1.18 -1.66
C SER A 215 -12.58 2.32 -1.79
N GLY A 216 -12.11 2.84 -0.68
CA GLY A 216 -11.09 3.88 -0.63
C GLY A 216 -11.26 4.81 0.56
N ILE A 217 -10.16 5.42 0.97
CA ILE A 217 -10.09 6.36 2.10
C ILE A 217 -9.12 7.49 1.77
N THR A 218 -9.38 8.69 2.29
CA THR A 218 -8.43 9.80 2.23
C THR A 218 -7.31 9.59 3.24
N GLY A 219 -6.06 9.82 2.85
CA GLY A 219 -4.90 9.57 3.71
C GLY A 219 -3.79 10.62 3.65
N LEU A 220 -3.64 11.36 2.54
CA LEU A 220 -2.50 12.26 2.35
C LEU A 220 -2.37 13.35 3.42
N GLU A 221 -3.49 13.96 3.83
CA GLU A 221 -3.48 15.08 4.77
C GLU A 221 -3.28 14.63 6.23
N THR A 222 -3.57 13.36 6.53
CA THR A 222 -3.59 12.81 7.90
C THR A 222 -2.48 11.81 8.18
N ALA A 223 -1.82 11.28 7.15
CA ALA A 223 -0.86 10.18 7.28
C ALA A 223 0.17 10.39 8.39
N PHE A 224 0.85 11.53 8.39
CA PHE A 224 1.88 11.83 9.40
C PHE A 224 1.26 11.93 10.80
N SER A 225 0.17 12.68 10.96
CA SER A 225 -0.49 12.88 12.26
C SER A 225 -1.03 11.58 12.85
N VAL A 226 -1.64 10.74 12.03
CA VAL A 226 -2.13 9.41 12.43
C VAL A 226 -0.95 8.53 12.87
N CYS A 227 0.08 8.42 12.05
CA CYS A 227 1.25 7.60 12.38
C CYS A 227 2.00 8.14 13.61
N ASN A 228 2.15 9.46 13.77
CA ASN A 228 2.72 10.05 14.97
C ASN A 228 1.90 9.66 16.22
N THR A 229 0.58 9.77 16.15
CA THR A 229 -0.32 9.49 17.28
C THR A 229 -0.28 8.01 17.68
N TYR A 230 -0.42 7.12 16.70
CA TYR A 230 -0.57 5.69 16.97
C TYR A 230 0.74 4.92 17.10
N LEU A 231 1.86 5.45 16.59
CA LEU A 231 3.15 4.77 16.62
C LEU A 231 4.18 5.47 17.49
N VAL A 232 4.37 6.79 17.35
CA VAL A 232 5.42 7.50 18.07
C VAL A 232 4.96 7.85 19.49
N LYS A 233 3.79 8.49 19.65
CA LYS A 233 3.25 8.85 20.99
C LYS A 233 2.96 7.63 21.85
N THR A 234 2.76 6.46 21.26
CA THR A 234 2.58 5.18 21.98
C THR A 234 3.89 4.42 22.22
N GLY A 235 5.01 4.94 21.77
CA GLY A 235 6.34 4.32 21.94
C GLY A 235 6.61 3.09 21.06
N ARG A 236 5.81 2.86 20.03
CA ARG A 236 6.00 1.75 19.07
C ARG A 236 7.14 2.02 18.10
N LEU A 237 7.31 3.27 17.68
CA LEU A 237 8.42 3.75 16.87
C LEU A 237 9.03 5.01 17.50
N THR A 238 10.31 5.23 17.24
CA THR A 238 10.92 6.55 17.48
C THR A 238 10.52 7.52 16.37
N PRO A 239 10.61 8.86 16.60
CA PRO A 239 10.40 9.85 15.55
C PRO A 239 11.24 9.59 14.29
N MET A 240 12.52 9.21 14.48
CA MET A 240 13.43 8.94 13.37
C MET A 240 13.00 7.72 12.56
N GLN A 241 12.58 6.64 13.22
CA GLN A 241 12.04 5.46 12.53
C GLN A 241 10.81 5.80 11.69
N LEU A 242 9.90 6.63 12.22
CA LEU A 242 8.73 7.07 11.43
C LEU A 242 9.16 7.83 10.16
N LEU A 243 10.10 8.76 10.28
CA LEU A 243 10.62 9.50 9.14
C LEU A 243 11.33 8.60 8.11
N GLU A 244 12.07 7.60 8.59
CA GLU A 244 12.66 6.58 7.70
C GLU A 244 11.59 5.84 6.90
N LYS A 245 10.53 5.38 7.57
CA LYS A 245 9.43 4.63 6.93
C LYS A 245 8.61 5.46 5.95
N MET A 246 8.48 6.77 6.18
CA MET A 246 7.67 7.65 5.34
C MET A 246 8.47 8.40 4.27
N SER A 247 9.81 8.42 4.35
CA SER A 247 10.62 9.26 3.44
C SER A 247 11.85 8.53 2.92
N LYS A 248 12.78 8.14 3.80
CA LYS A 248 14.07 7.56 3.41
C LYS A 248 13.87 6.22 2.69
N ASN A 249 13.16 5.29 3.31
CA ASN A 249 12.98 3.93 2.78
C ASN A 249 12.25 3.93 1.42
N PRO A 250 11.12 4.66 1.22
CA PRO A 250 10.53 4.78 -0.10
C PRO A 250 11.52 5.33 -1.15
N ALA A 251 12.31 6.35 -0.78
CA ALA A 251 13.31 6.90 -1.69
C ALA A 251 14.37 5.88 -2.09
N GLU A 252 14.85 5.06 -1.16
CA GLU A 252 15.83 4.00 -1.41
C GLU A 252 15.23 2.87 -2.26
N VAL A 253 14.02 2.40 -1.93
CA VAL A 253 13.34 1.33 -2.65
C VAL A 253 13.10 1.69 -4.12
N TYR A 254 12.67 2.93 -4.39
CA TYR A 254 12.43 3.41 -5.74
C TYR A 254 13.65 4.04 -6.42
N GLY A 255 14.84 3.99 -5.81
CA GLY A 255 16.07 4.55 -6.39
C GLY A 255 16.06 6.07 -6.56
N LEU A 256 15.31 6.81 -5.73
CA LEU A 256 15.20 8.26 -5.80
C LEU A 256 16.41 8.92 -5.14
N THR A 257 17.27 9.55 -5.92
CA THR A 257 18.49 10.21 -5.46
C THR A 257 18.26 11.68 -5.05
N GLY A 258 19.26 12.30 -4.38
CA GLY A 258 19.26 13.74 -4.06
C GLY A 258 18.23 14.17 -3.01
N ARG A 259 17.81 13.26 -2.13
CA ARG A 259 16.77 13.50 -1.12
C ARG A 259 17.29 13.83 0.28
N ALA A 260 18.60 13.84 0.48
CA ALA A 260 19.18 14.17 1.77
C ALA A 260 19.28 15.68 1.98
N VAL A 261 19.16 16.12 3.24
CA VAL A 261 19.44 17.52 3.64
C VAL A 261 20.95 17.70 3.64
N ARG A 262 21.49 18.22 2.54
CA ARG A 262 22.92 18.48 2.32
C ARG A 262 23.10 19.75 1.53
N GLU A 263 24.22 20.44 1.76
CA GLU A 263 24.62 21.58 0.96
C GLU A 263 24.71 21.20 -0.53
N GLY A 264 24.18 22.05 -1.41
CA GLY A 264 24.11 21.81 -2.85
C GLY A 264 22.89 21.02 -3.33
N ASN A 265 22.12 20.40 -2.46
CA ASN A 265 20.86 19.74 -2.82
C ASN A 265 19.69 20.73 -2.90
N TYR A 266 18.72 20.45 -3.77
CA TYR A 266 17.45 21.19 -3.76
C TYR A 266 16.74 21.04 -2.42
N ALA A 267 16.27 22.16 -1.86
CA ALA A 267 15.46 22.16 -0.65
C ALA A 267 14.08 21.52 -0.90
N ARG A 268 13.91 20.30 -0.43
CA ARG A 268 12.65 19.56 -0.41
C ARG A 268 12.37 19.20 1.04
N LEU A 269 11.92 20.20 1.80
CA LEU A 269 11.87 20.14 3.26
C LEU A 269 10.43 20.21 3.74
N VAL A 270 10.16 19.52 4.83
CA VAL A 270 8.92 19.62 5.60
C VAL A 270 9.31 20.04 7.01
N LEU A 271 8.65 21.07 7.53
CA LEU A 271 8.75 21.45 8.94
C LEU A 271 7.66 20.69 9.72
N LEU A 272 8.07 19.92 10.70
CA LEU A 272 7.17 19.12 11.52
C LEU A 272 7.08 19.70 12.94
N ASP A 273 5.87 19.90 13.42
CA ASP A 273 5.56 20.16 14.82
C ASP A 273 5.01 18.86 15.43
N TRP A 274 5.82 18.20 16.27
CA TRP A 274 5.54 16.89 16.83
C TRP A 274 4.46 16.93 17.92
N ASP A 275 4.28 18.08 18.55
CA ASP A 275 3.41 18.26 19.72
C ASP A 275 2.10 18.96 19.37
N SER A 276 2.00 19.54 18.18
CA SER A 276 0.79 20.20 17.72
C SER A 276 -0.37 19.23 17.57
N GLU A 277 -1.53 19.61 18.09
CA GLU A 277 -2.77 18.87 17.92
C GLU A 277 -3.67 19.55 16.89
N LYS A 278 -4.25 18.76 16.00
CA LYS A 278 -5.15 19.24 14.96
C LYS A 278 -6.40 18.40 14.90
N ILE A 279 -7.56 19.04 14.93
CA ILE A 279 -8.84 18.41 14.62
C ILE A 279 -9.12 18.60 13.14
N TYR A 280 -9.27 17.52 12.42
CA TYR A 280 -9.64 17.52 11.02
C TYR A 280 -11.16 17.48 10.90
N SER A 281 -11.76 18.58 10.47
CA SER A 281 -13.23 18.70 10.28
C SER A 281 -13.62 18.75 8.80
N LYS A 282 -12.65 19.01 7.90
CA LYS A 282 -12.82 19.07 6.45
C LYS A 282 -11.49 18.70 5.78
N TYR A 283 -11.55 17.92 4.72
CA TYR A 283 -10.41 17.52 3.89
C TYR A 283 -10.49 18.19 2.53
N ARG A 284 -9.34 18.62 1.99
CA ARG A 284 -9.26 19.23 0.64
C ARG A 284 -9.50 18.20 -0.46
N SER A 285 -9.18 16.94 -0.20
CA SER A 285 -9.37 15.83 -1.13
C SER A 285 -10.81 15.38 -1.32
N GLU A 286 -11.77 16.00 -0.62
CA GLU A 286 -13.19 15.72 -0.70
C GLU A 286 -13.98 16.81 -1.48
N GLU A 287 -13.30 17.79 -2.03
CA GLU A 287 -13.91 18.90 -2.80
C GLU A 287 -14.09 18.57 -4.29
#